data_0f058b0b7cd256d04d1f309a8b434395
#
_entry.id   0f058b0b7cd256d04d1f309a8b434395
#
_cell.length_a   1.000
_cell.length_b   1.000
_cell.length_c   1.000
_cell.angle_alpha   90.00
_cell.angle_beta   90.00
_cell.angle_gamma   90.00
#
_symmetry.space_group_name_H-M   'P 1'
#
loop_
_entity.id
_entity.type
_entity.pdbx_description
1 polymer ?
#
loop_
_entity_poly.entity_id
_entity_poly.type
_entity_poly.pdbx_seq_one_letter_code
_entity_poly.pdbx_strand_id
1 'polypeptide(L)'
;MRPAALAALVFPLVWLSGCATAPPRNPEDICAIFREKDDWYEAALDIQKKWGVPVQVPFAILFQESGFRYDAKPPRDYLLGFIPWGRVSSAYGYAQAKDETWDDYVSQNHRWFASRDDFDDAMDFMGWYIDKTQKLNGVSKLDAYGQYLNYHEGWGGYRARSYNRKPWLIGVARKVQARADRFRQQYAGCKDELDSGFWPF
;
A
#
# COMPACT_ATOMS: atom_id res chain seq x y z
N MET A 1 17.18 25.93 -62.61
CA MET A 1 16.21 25.16 -61.83
C MET A 1 17.00 24.40 -60.73
N ARG A 2 16.90 24.80 -59.48
CA ARG A 2 17.59 24.15 -58.34
C ARG A 2 16.52 23.34 -57.57
N PRO A 3 16.75 22.06 -57.29
CA PRO A 3 15.81 21.31 -56.45
C PRO A 3 15.97 21.71 -54.98
N ALA A 4 14.87 22.06 -54.33
CA ALA A 4 14.80 22.27 -52.89
C ALA A 4 14.81 20.91 -52.18
N ALA A 5 15.84 20.68 -51.34
CA ALA A 5 15.89 19.52 -50.47
C ALA A 5 14.97 19.75 -49.26
N LEU A 6 13.88 18.97 -49.15
CA LEU A 6 13.08 18.88 -47.93
C LEU A 6 13.88 18.06 -46.89
N ALA A 7 14.36 18.73 -45.86
CA ALA A 7 14.88 18.06 -44.68
C ALA A 7 13.72 17.57 -43.81
N ALA A 8 13.50 16.26 -43.77
CA ALA A 8 12.55 15.63 -42.87
C ALA A 8 13.12 15.67 -41.42
N LEU A 9 12.52 16.49 -40.57
CA LEU A 9 12.77 16.50 -39.15
C LEU A 9 12.20 15.20 -38.52
N VAL A 10 13.07 14.23 -38.28
CA VAL A 10 12.73 13.04 -37.48
C VAL A 10 12.75 13.44 -36.01
N PHE A 11 11.57 13.64 -35.45
CA PHE A 11 11.40 13.86 -34.01
C PHE A 11 11.57 12.49 -33.30
N PRO A 12 12.56 12.31 -32.41
CA PRO A 12 12.65 11.08 -31.63
C PRO A 12 11.45 11.05 -30.68
N LEU A 13 10.56 10.08 -30.86
CA LEU A 13 9.50 9.75 -29.92
C LEU A 13 10.18 9.15 -28.68
N VAL A 14 10.47 9.99 -27.68
CA VAL A 14 10.90 9.52 -26.37
C VAL A 14 9.68 8.84 -25.74
N TRP A 15 9.69 7.52 -25.72
CA TRP A 15 8.75 6.72 -24.97
C TRP A 15 9.04 6.95 -23.48
N LEU A 16 8.32 7.87 -22.87
CA LEU A 16 8.21 7.95 -21.42
C LEU A 16 7.45 6.68 -20.98
N SER A 17 8.20 5.61 -20.75
CA SER A 17 7.70 4.47 -19.99
C SER A 17 7.39 4.99 -18.59
N GLY A 18 6.18 5.44 -18.37
CA GLY A 18 5.67 5.62 -17.02
C GLY A 18 5.80 4.27 -16.32
N CYS A 19 6.67 4.18 -15.33
CA CYS A 19 6.83 3.00 -14.51
C CYS A 19 5.57 2.82 -13.68
N ALA A 20 4.52 2.24 -14.28
CA ALA A 20 3.50 1.56 -13.52
C ALA A 20 4.21 0.46 -12.75
N THR A 21 4.33 0.62 -11.43
CA THR A 21 5.10 -0.31 -10.60
C THR A 21 4.37 -1.64 -10.56
N ALA A 22 4.84 -2.62 -11.32
CA ALA A 22 4.35 -3.99 -11.19
C ALA A 22 4.54 -4.47 -9.74
N PRO A 23 3.68 -5.35 -9.22
CA PRO A 23 3.90 -5.99 -7.94
C PRO A 23 5.29 -6.64 -7.87
N PRO A 24 5.92 -6.69 -6.68
CA PRO A 24 7.21 -7.36 -6.51
C PRO A 24 7.16 -8.81 -6.99
N ARG A 25 8.26 -9.31 -7.57
CA ARG A 25 8.36 -10.70 -8.05
C ARG A 25 8.23 -11.72 -6.93
N ASN A 26 8.75 -11.37 -5.74
CA ASN A 26 8.64 -12.20 -4.55
C ASN A 26 7.96 -11.41 -3.41
N PRO A 27 6.62 -11.31 -3.41
CA PRO A 27 5.89 -10.48 -2.46
C PRO A 27 5.80 -11.08 -1.05
N GLU A 28 6.30 -12.30 -0.83
CA GLU A 28 6.36 -12.97 0.47
C GLU A 28 7.71 -12.81 1.18
N ASP A 29 8.66 -12.10 0.57
CA ASP A 29 9.99 -11.82 1.10
C ASP A 29 10.26 -10.32 1.10
N ILE A 30 10.24 -9.69 2.29
CA ILE A 30 10.39 -8.25 2.41
C ILE A 30 11.80 -7.77 2.00
N CYS A 31 12.83 -8.60 2.18
CA CYS A 31 14.18 -8.27 1.73
C CYS A 31 14.27 -8.26 0.20
N ALA A 32 13.62 -9.24 -0.45
CA ALA A 32 13.55 -9.27 -1.91
C ALA A 32 12.73 -8.09 -2.46
N ILE A 33 11.64 -7.71 -1.77
CA ILE A 33 10.87 -6.50 -2.12
C ILE A 33 11.77 -5.27 -2.08
N PHE A 34 12.48 -5.04 -1.00
CA PHE A 34 13.32 -3.86 -0.81
C PHE A 34 14.53 -3.81 -1.76
N ARG A 35 15.07 -4.98 -2.15
CA ARG A 35 16.11 -5.05 -3.19
C ARG A 35 15.58 -4.79 -4.60
N GLU A 36 14.33 -5.11 -4.88
CA GLU A 36 13.70 -4.87 -6.18
C GLU A 36 13.13 -3.45 -6.29
N LYS A 37 12.75 -2.87 -5.16
CA LYS A 37 12.06 -1.58 -5.02
C LYS A 37 12.75 -0.78 -3.91
N ASP A 38 13.85 -0.13 -4.23
CA ASP A 38 14.60 0.69 -3.28
C ASP A 38 13.80 1.90 -2.79
N ASP A 39 13.01 2.51 -3.67
CA ASP A 39 12.03 3.55 -3.35
C ASP A 39 11.04 3.09 -2.26
N TRP A 40 10.61 1.84 -2.28
CA TRP A 40 9.71 1.31 -1.27
C TRP A 40 10.39 1.11 0.10
N TYR A 41 11.70 0.84 0.08
CA TYR A 41 12.47 0.80 1.32
C TYR A 41 12.58 2.19 1.94
N GLU A 42 12.86 3.22 1.13
CA GLU A 42 12.88 4.61 1.59
C GLU A 42 11.53 5.03 2.16
N ALA A 43 10.42 4.76 1.47
CA ALA A 43 9.07 5.02 1.97
C ALA A 43 8.80 4.32 3.32
N ALA A 44 9.28 3.08 3.49
CA ALA A 44 9.15 2.34 4.75
C ALA A 44 9.94 2.99 5.90
N LEU A 45 11.14 3.50 5.64
CA LEU A 45 11.94 4.23 6.62
C LEU A 45 11.30 5.58 6.99
N ASP A 46 10.74 6.27 6.00
CA ASP A 46 10.07 7.55 6.22
C ASP A 46 8.86 7.42 7.14
N ILE A 47 8.01 6.41 6.95
CA ILE A 47 6.88 6.19 7.86
C ILE A 47 7.32 5.75 9.25
N GLN A 48 8.40 4.98 9.34
CA GLN A 48 8.98 4.62 10.64
C GLN A 48 9.47 5.86 11.39
N LYS A 49 10.15 6.77 10.70
CA LYS A 49 10.62 8.04 11.25
C LYS A 49 9.49 8.99 11.61
N LYS A 50 8.51 9.15 10.72
CA LYS A 50 7.41 10.11 10.87
C LYS A 50 6.34 9.64 11.86
N TRP A 51 5.94 8.39 11.77
CA TRP A 51 4.80 7.84 12.51
C TRP A 51 5.19 6.83 13.59
N GLY A 52 6.46 6.43 13.67
CA GLY A 52 6.92 5.37 14.59
C GLY A 52 6.28 4.00 14.27
N VAL A 53 5.93 3.76 13.01
CA VAL A 53 5.28 2.52 12.55
C VAL A 53 6.36 1.56 12.04
N PRO A 54 6.44 0.32 12.57
CA PRO A 54 7.43 -0.66 12.13
C PRO A 54 7.10 -1.15 10.72
N VAL A 55 8.11 -1.26 9.85
CA VAL A 55 7.97 -1.50 8.40
C VAL A 55 7.14 -2.72 8.03
N GLN A 56 7.21 -3.81 8.82
CA GLN A 56 6.54 -5.07 8.52
C GLN A 56 5.01 -5.00 8.60
N VAL A 57 4.46 -4.08 9.41
CA VAL A 57 3.00 -4.03 9.64
C VAL A 57 2.26 -3.46 8.44
N PRO A 58 2.60 -2.27 7.90
CA PRO A 58 1.95 -1.74 6.71
C PRO A 58 2.17 -2.64 5.49
N PHE A 59 3.36 -3.23 5.31
CA PHE A 59 3.62 -4.16 4.21
C PHE A 59 2.71 -5.41 4.27
N ALA A 60 2.49 -5.97 5.46
CA ALA A 60 1.59 -7.11 5.62
C ALA A 60 0.12 -6.75 5.31
N ILE A 61 -0.30 -5.52 5.65
CA ILE A 61 -1.63 -5.02 5.35
C ILE A 61 -1.77 -4.73 3.84
N LEU A 62 -0.84 -4.00 3.23
CA LEU A 62 -0.86 -3.69 1.79
C LEU A 62 -0.88 -4.96 0.93
N PHE A 63 -0.09 -5.97 1.32
CA PHE A 63 -0.14 -7.26 0.65
C PHE A 63 -1.54 -7.89 0.74
N GLN A 64 -2.18 -7.83 1.90
CA GLN A 64 -3.52 -8.39 2.08
C GLN A 64 -4.59 -7.63 1.28
N GLU A 65 -4.47 -6.32 1.17
CA GLU A 65 -5.44 -5.44 0.50
C GLU A 65 -5.37 -5.52 -1.02
N SER A 66 -4.16 -5.44 -1.58
CA SER A 66 -4.00 -5.32 -3.03
C SER A 66 -3.02 -6.33 -3.65
N GLY A 67 -2.24 -7.07 -2.84
CA GLY A 67 -1.08 -7.80 -3.34
C GLY A 67 -0.03 -6.85 -3.95
N PHE A 68 0.09 -5.64 -3.41
CA PHE A 68 0.96 -4.57 -3.91
C PHE A 68 0.59 -4.08 -5.32
N ARG A 69 -0.67 -4.15 -5.71
CA ARG A 69 -1.15 -3.62 -6.99
C ARG A 69 -1.62 -2.19 -6.83
N TYR A 70 -1.01 -1.28 -7.60
CA TYR A 70 -1.34 0.14 -7.61
C TYR A 70 -2.77 0.43 -8.11
N ASP A 71 -3.27 -0.37 -9.04
CA ASP A 71 -4.56 -0.20 -9.71
C ASP A 71 -5.69 -1.07 -9.14
N ALA A 72 -5.45 -1.71 -7.98
CA ALA A 72 -6.42 -2.62 -7.38
C ALA A 72 -7.76 -1.92 -7.10
N LYS A 73 -8.83 -2.59 -7.48
CA LYS A 73 -10.22 -2.12 -7.34
C LYS A 73 -11.12 -3.27 -6.92
N PRO A 74 -12.17 -3.00 -6.10
CA PRO A 74 -13.17 -3.99 -5.79
C PRO A 74 -13.88 -4.52 -7.05
N PRO A 75 -14.45 -5.73 -6.99
CA PRO A 75 -15.29 -6.27 -8.07
C PRO A 75 -16.39 -5.29 -8.47
N ARG A 76 -16.81 -5.37 -9.71
CA ARG A 76 -18.01 -4.68 -10.18
C ARG A 76 -19.25 -5.42 -9.73
N ASP A 77 -20.27 -4.68 -9.34
CA ASP A 77 -21.63 -5.20 -9.24
C ASP A 77 -22.28 -5.25 -10.63
N TYR A 78 -23.18 -6.20 -10.81
CA TYR A 78 -23.92 -6.36 -12.05
C TYR A 78 -25.42 -6.34 -11.76
N LEU A 79 -26.13 -5.38 -12.34
CA LEU A 79 -27.59 -5.40 -12.39
C LEU A 79 -28.04 -6.53 -13.32
N LEU A 80 -29.01 -7.34 -12.87
CA LEU A 80 -29.50 -8.52 -13.61
C LEU A 80 -28.41 -9.55 -13.99
N GLY A 81 -27.23 -9.50 -13.29
CA GLY A 81 -26.14 -10.45 -13.52
C GLY A 81 -25.24 -10.16 -14.72
N PHE A 82 -25.56 -9.17 -15.57
CA PHE A 82 -24.77 -8.87 -16.78
C PHE A 82 -24.56 -7.38 -17.08
N ILE A 83 -25.34 -6.46 -16.50
CA ILE A 83 -25.17 -5.01 -16.73
C ILE A 83 -24.25 -4.45 -15.64
N PRO A 84 -23.04 -3.92 -15.96
CA PRO A 84 -22.17 -3.31 -14.95
C PRO A 84 -22.89 -2.14 -14.26
N TRP A 85 -23.10 -2.24 -12.94
CA TRP A 85 -23.86 -1.23 -12.18
C TRP A 85 -23.01 -0.38 -11.26
N GLY A 86 -21.73 -0.62 -11.18
CA GLY A 86 -20.83 0.11 -10.28
C GLY A 86 -19.85 -0.81 -9.57
N ARG A 87 -19.38 -0.40 -8.40
CA ARG A 87 -18.50 -1.18 -7.55
C ARG A 87 -19.07 -1.26 -6.14
N VAL A 88 -18.84 -2.37 -5.47
CA VAL A 88 -19.29 -2.59 -4.08
C VAL A 88 -18.72 -1.61 -3.08
N SER A 89 -17.64 -0.90 -3.46
CA SER A 89 -16.94 0.06 -2.60
C SER A 89 -16.10 1.01 -3.44
N SER A 90 -15.77 2.19 -2.89
CA SER A 90 -14.83 3.17 -3.45
C SER A 90 -13.37 2.86 -3.18
N ALA A 91 -13.04 1.69 -2.59
CA ALA A 91 -11.67 1.27 -2.30
C ALA A 91 -10.82 1.25 -3.56
N TYR A 92 -9.57 1.79 -3.48
CA TYR A 92 -8.68 1.91 -4.61
C TYR A 92 -7.21 1.86 -4.21
N GLY A 93 -6.37 1.39 -5.16
CA GLY A 93 -4.93 1.48 -5.08
C GLY A 93 -4.29 0.48 -4.11
N TYR A 94 -3.05 0.75 -3.75
CA TYR A 94 -2.23 -0.12 -2.89
C TYR A 94 -2.90 -0.47 -1.56
N ALA A 95 -3.43 0.54 -0.88
CA ALA A 95 -4.02 0.39 0.46
C ALA A 95 -5.50 0.01 0.44
N GLN A 96 -6.18 0.02 -0.71
CA GLN A 96 -7.63 -0.16 -0.80
C GLN A 96 -8.41 0.81 0.12
N ALA A 97 -7.85 2.02 0.30
CA ALA A 97 -8.50 3.08 1.07
C ALA A 97 -9.81 3.52 0.38
N LYS A 98 -10.89 3.67 1.18
CA LYS A 98 -12.13 4.26 0.72
C LYS A 98 -12.00 5.78 0.60
N ASP A 99 -12.82 6.40 -0.27
CA ASP A 99 -12.79 7.86 -0.49
C ASP A 99 -12.86 8.63 0.83
N GLU A 100 -13.84 8.36 1.67
CA GLU A 100 -14.03 9.03 2.95
C GLU A 100 -12.79 8.99 3.86
N THR A 101 -12.14 7.82 3.97
CA THR A 101 -10.95 7.65 4.83
C THR A 101 -9.73 8.32 4.21
N TRP A 102 -9.62 8.30 2.88
CA TRP A 102 -8.56 8.98 2.16
C TRP A 102 -8.68 10.49 2.26
N ASP A 103 -9.88 11.03 2.09
CA ASP A 103 -10.15 12.47 2.22
C ASP A 103 -9.86 12.98 3.63
N ASP A 104 -10.18 12.18 4.66
CA ASP A 104 -9.79 12.44 6.05
C ASP A 104 -8.26 12.54 6.20
N TYR A 105 -7.51 11.60 5.61
CA TYR A 105 -6.05 11.62 5.63
C TYR A 105 -5.49 12.86 4.92
N VAL A 106 -5.95 13.12 3.69
CA VAL A 106 -5.50 14.25 2.86
C VAL A 106 -5.72 15.57 3.59
N SER A 107 -6.93 15.77 4.14
CA SER A 107 -7.29 17.01 4.84
C SER A 107 -6.50 17.21 6.12
N GLN A 108 -6.34 16.16 6.94
CA GLN A 108 -5.65 16.24 8.23
C GLN A 108 -4.13 16.40 8.11
N ASN A 109 -3.54 15.96 6.99
CA ASN A 109 -2.09 16.00 6.76
C ASN A 109 -1.67 17.00 5.66
N HIS A 110 -2.62 17.76 5.11
CA HIS A 110 -2.39 18.74 4.03
C HIS A 110 -1.74 18.14 2.78
N ARG A 111 -2.10 16.88 2.45
CA ARG A 111 -1.54 16.10 1.33
C ARG A 111 -2.42 16.18 0.07
N TRP A 112 -2.77 17.39 -0.35
CA TRP A 112 -3.74 17.66 -1.43
C TRP A 112 -3.44 17.03 -2.78
N PHE A 113 -2.18 16.67 -3.04
CA PHE A 113 -1.74 16.05 -4.30
C PHE A 113 -1.45 14.55 -4.15
N ALA A 114 -1.74 13.96 -2.98
CA ALA A 114 -1.51 12.54 -2.75
C ALA A 114 -2.43 11.67 -3.61
N SER A 115 -1.92 10.53 -4.06
CA SER A 115 -2.64 9.55 -4.87
C SER A 115 -2.61 8.15 -4.24
N ARG A 116 -3.75 7.43 -4.30
CA ARG A 116 -3.88 6.07 -3.75
C ARG A 116 -3.13 5.01 -4.55
N ASP A 117 -2.71 5.32 -5.78
CA ASP A 117 -1.91 4.49 -6.68
C ASP A 117 -0.41 4.88 -6.70
N ASP A 118 -0.03 5.88 -5.93
CA ASP A 118 1.35 6.16 -5.57
C ASP A 118 1.75 5.40 -4.30
N PHE A 119 2.93 4.76 -4.31
CA PHE A 119 3.32 3.90 -3.20
C PHE A 119 3.71 4.68 -1.95
N ASP A 120 4.43 5.79 -2.10
CA ASP A 120 4.87 6.64 -0.99
C ASP A 120 3.67 7.25 -0.27
N ASP A 121 2.70 7.73 -1.05
CA ASP A 121 1.46 8.28 -0.52
C ASP A 121 0.61 7.20 0.19
N ALA A 122 0.53 6.00 -0.37
CA ALA A 122 -0.16 4.88 0.24
C ALA A 122 0.53 4.42 1.53
N MET A 123 1.86 4.44 1.58
CA MET A 123 2.63 4.12 2.78
C MET A 123 2.46 5.20 3.86
N ASP A 124 2.51 6.49 3.50
CA ASP A 124 2.28 7.58 4.47
C ASP A 124 0.85 7.53 5.03
N PHE A 125 -0.14 7.24 4.17
CA PHE A 125 -1.51 6.98 4.59
C PHE A 125 -1.59 5.81 5.60
N MET A 126 -0.92 4.70 5.33
CA MET A 126 -0.88 3.55 6.25
C MET A 126 -0.21 3.91 7.58
N GLY A 127 0.88 4.68 7.53
CA GLY A 127 1.53 5.20 8.72
C GLY A 127 0.59 6.03 9.60
N TRP A 128 -0.11 6.97 8.99
CA TRP A 128 -1.14 7.80 9.64
C TRP A 128 -2.28 6.95 10.23
N TYR A 129 -2.80 5.98 9.46
CA TYR A 129 -3.91 5.15 9.91
C TYR A 129 -3.55 4.29 11.12
N ILE A 130 -2.38 3.66 11.11
CA ILE A 130 -1.85 2.83 12.20
C ILE A 130 -1.59 3.68 13.45
N ASP A 131 -0.99 4.86 13.29
CA ASP A 131 -0.77 5.79 14.40
C ASP A 131 -2.10 6.27 15.02
N LYS A 132 -3.06 6.65 14.18
CA LYS A 132 -4.41 7.04 14.61
C LYS A 132 -5.14 5.89 15.30
N THR A 133 -5.00 4.67 14.83
CA THR A 133 -5.54 3.46 15.47
C THR A 133 -4.99 3.27 16.88
N GLN A 134 -3.68 3.45 17.09
CA GLN A 134 -3.09 3.40 18.42
C GLN A 134 -3.67 4.50 19.33
N LYS A 135 -3.78 5.72 18.83
CA LYS A 135 -4.32 6.85 19.59
C LYS A 135 -5.79 6.67 19.97
N LEU A 136 -6.61 6.14 19.08
CA LEU A 136 -8.06 6.03 19.28
C LEU A 136 -8.48 4.76 20.02
N ASN A 137 -7.82 3.65 19.77
CA ASN A 137 -8.24 2.32 20.21
C ASN A 137 -7.19 1.59 21.07
N GLY A 138 -6.03 2.21 21.34
CA GLY A 138 -4.97 1.65 22.19
C GLY A 138 -4.25 0.44 21.56
N VAL A 139 -4.43 0.16 20.28
CA VAL A 139 -3.83 -0.98 19.60
C VAL A 139 -2.37 -0.68 19.27
N SER A 140 -1.45 -1.54 19.72
CA SER A 140 -0.03 -1.38 19.44
C SER A 140 0.26 -1.33 17.93
N LYS A 141 1.20 -0.48 17.53
CA LYS A 141 1.70 -0.42 16.14
C LYS A 141 2.39 -1.72 15.69
N LEU A 142 2.78 -2.58 16.63
CA LEU A 142 3.34 -3.91 16.39
C LEU A 142 2.28 -5.01 16.25
N ASP A 143 1.04 -4.76 16.67
CA ASP A 143 -0.07 -5.69 16.61
C ASP A 143 -0.76 -5.61 15.25
N ALA A 144 -0.21 -6.30 14.26
CA ALA A 144 -0.76 -6.32 12.90
C ALA A 144 -2.18 -6.93 12.85
N TYR A 145 -2.50 -7.85 13.76
CA TYR A 145 -3.84 -8.42 13.88
C TYR A 145 -4.87 -7.36 14.29
N GLY A 146 -4.62 -6.65 15.38
CA GLY A 146 -5.51 -5.60 15.85
C GLY A 146 -5.57 -4.41 14.90
N GLN A 147 -4.44 -4.05 14.28
CA GLN A 147 -4.38 -3.00 13.25
C GLN A 147 -5.24 -3.35 12.04
N TYR A 148 -5.16 -4.59 11.54
CA TYR A 148 -5.96 -5.04 10.41
C TYR A 148 -7.46 -5.10 10.73
N LEU A 149 -7.86 -5.54 11.93
CA LEU A 149 -9.26 -5.51 12.34
C LEU A 149 -9.81 -4.07 12.36
N ASN A 150 -9.02 -3.09 12.85
CA ASN A 150 -9.38 -1.68 12.79
C ASN A 150 -9.49 -1.18 11.34
N TYR A 151 -8.56 -1.59 10.49
CA TYR A 151 -8.55 -1.19 9.08
C TYR A 151 -9.82 -1.63 8.36
N HIS A 152 -10.20 -2.89 8.54
CA HIS A 152 -11.36 -3.46 7.87
C HIS A 152 -12.70 -2.96 8.45
N GLU A 153 -12.84 -2.88 9.77
CA GLU A 153 -14.10 -2.52 10.44
C GLU A 153 -14.27 -1.01 10.65
N GLY A 154 -13.21 -0.25 10.48
CA GLY A 154 -13.11 1.12 10.96
C GLY A 154 -12.96 1.19 12.49
N TRP A 155 -12.50 2.33 13.00
CA TRP A 155 -12.26 2.51 14.44
C TRP A 155 -13.50 2.31 15.31
N GLY A 156 -14.68 2.72 14.82
CA GLY A 156 -15.96 2.53 15.53
C GLY A 156 -16.40 1.07 15.55
N GLY A 157 -16.28 0.38 14.42
CA GLY A 157 -16.60 -1.04 14.29
C GLY A 157 -15.71 -1.91 15.17
N TYR A 158 -14.42 -1.59 15.24
CA TYR A 158 -13.49 -2.27 16.14
C TYR A 158 -13.91 -2.12 17.60
N ARG A 159 -14.21 -0.90 18.09
CA ARG A 159 -14.70 -0.67 19.44
C ARG A 159 -15.99 -1.42 19.75
N ALA A 160 -16.89 -1.47 18.76
CA ALA A 160 -18.14 -2.23 18.87
C ALA A 160 -17.93 -3.76 18.73
N ARG A 161 -16.70 -4.22 18.48
CA ARG A 161 -16.34 -5.63 18.27
C ARG A 161 -17.18 -6.31 17.16
N SER A 162 -17.51 -5.56 16.09
CA SER A 162 -18.32 -6.06 14.97
C SER A 162 -17.66 -7.25 14.28
N TYR A 163 -16.32 -7.33 14.31
CA TYR A 163 -15.53 -8.45 13.78
C TYR A 163 -15.84 -9.80 14.45
N ASN A 164 -16.37 -9.82 15.70
CA ASN A 164 -16.76 -11.09 16.36
C ASN A 164 -17.82 -11.87 15.59
N ARG A 165 -18.61 -11.19 14.78
CA ARG A 165 -19.64 -11.80 13.91
C ARG A 165 -19.10 -12.22 12.54
N LYS A 166 -17.79 -12.05 12.30
CA LYS A 166 -17.11 -12.31 11.04
C LYS A 166 -15.89 -13.25 11.25
N PRO A 167 -16.13 -14.57 11.48
CA PRO A 167 -15.03 -15.52 11.71
C PRO A 167 -13.98 -15.53 10.59
N TRP A 168 -14.43 -15.29 9.35
CA TRP A 168 -13.54 -15.17 8.20
C TRP A 168 -12.55 -14.00 8.34
N LEU A 169 -13.01 -12.84 8.85
CA LEU A 169 -12.16 -11.66 9.06
C LEU A 169 -11.11 -11.92 10.14
N ILE A 170 -11.50 -12.60 11.22
CA ILE A 170 -10.56 -13.03 12.26
C ILE A 170 -9.49 -13.96 11.67
N GLY A 171 -9.88 -14.86 10.76
CA GLY A 171 -8.94 -15.73 10.03
C GLY A 171 -7.97 -14.94 9.15
N VAL A 172 -8.46 -13.91 8.45
CA VAL A 172 -7.60 -13.02 7.63
C VAL A 172 -6.65 -12.21 8.51
N ALA A 173 -7.15 -11.61 9.60
CA ALA A 173 -6.30 -10.84 10.51
C ALA A 173 -5.14 -11.67 11.12
N ARG A 174 -5.38 -12.97 11.43
CA ARG A 174 -4.32 -13.88 11.86
C ARG A 174 -3.28 -14.13 10.76
N LYS A 175 -3.69 -14.22 9.49
CA LYS A 175 -2.76 -14.35 8.36
C LYS A 175 -1.91 -13.08 8.18
N VAL A 176 -2.51 -11.90 8.38
CA VAL A 176 -1.79 -10.62 8.35
C VAL A 176 -0.74 -10.56 9.46
N GLN A 177 -1.10 -10.96 10.69
CA GLN A 177 -0.13 -11.04 11.79
C GLN A 177 1.01 -12.00 11.47
N ALA A 178 0.71 -13.22 11.03
CA ALA A 178 1.73 -14.20 10.68
C ALA A 178 2.68 -13.71 9.57
N ARG A 179 2.14 -12.94 8.59
CA ARG A 179 2.96 -12.30 7.55
C ARG A 179 3.83 -11.19 8.13
N ALA A 180 3.29 -10.33 8.99
CA ALA A 180 4.07 -9.28 9.65
C ALA A 180 5.22 -9.87 10.49
N ASP A 181 4.97 -10.97 11.22
CA ASP A 181 6.01 -11.66 11.99
C ASP A 181 7.11 -12.25 11.10
N ARG A 182 6.74 -12.85 9.96
CA ARG A 182 7.69 -13.34 8.96
C ARG A 182 8.51 -12.18 8.37
N PHE A 183 7.86 -11.10 7.94
CA PHE A 183 8.54 -9.93 7.42
C PHE A 183 9.50 -9.31 8.45
N ARG A 184 9.11 -9.26 9.72
CA ARG A 184 10.00 -8.79 10.79
C ARG A 184 11.26 -9.64 10.90
N GLN A 185 11.14 -10.98 10.85
CA GLN A 185 12.29 -11.90 10.93
C GLN A 185 13.20 -11.75 9.70
N GLN A 186 12.63 -11.67 8.50
CA GLN A 186 13.38 -11.46 7.27
C GLN A 186 14.12 -10.12 7.31
N TYR A 187 13.42 -9.04 7.65
CA TYR A 187 13.99 -7.69 7.70
C TYR A 187 15.16 -7.59 8.69
N ALA A 188 15.08 -8.26 9.85
CA ALA A 188 16.18 -8.31 10.80
C ALA A 188 17.46 -8.94 10.19
N GLY A 189 17.31 -9.82 9.21
CA GLY A 189 18.45 -10.47 8.53
C GLY A 189 19.05 -9.66 7.38
N CYS A 190 18.37 -8.68 6.82
CA CYS A 190 18.85 -7.91 5.67
C CYS A 190 18.98 -6.39 5.93
N LYS A 191 18.57 -5.91 7.10
CA LYS A 191 18.54 -4.49 7.43
C LYS A 191 19.91 -3.82 7.26
N ASP A 192 20.96 -4.41 7.79
CA ASP A 192 22.31 -3.82 7.75
C ASP A 192 22.86 -3.72 6.32
N GLU A 193 22.53 -4.73 5.47
CA GLU A 193 22.83 -4.70 4.04
C GLU A 193 22.08 -3.55 3.35
N LEU A 194 20.77 -3.44 3.58
CA LEU A 194 19.93 -2.39 2.99
C LEU A 194 20.37 -0.99 3.41
N ASP A 195 20.66 -0.80 4.70
CA ASP A 195 21.13 0.49 5.23
C ASP A 195 22.52 0.92 4.68
N SER A 196 23.36 -0.05 4.31
CA SER A 196 24.68 0.25 3.74
C SER A 196 24.63 0.73 2.29
N GLY A 197 23.52 0.61 1.60
CA GLY A 197 23.37 0.90 0.16
C GLY A 197 24.24 0.01 -0.73
N PHE A 198 24.80 -1.06 -0.17
CA PHE A 198 25.65 -1.99 -0.91
C PHE A 198 24.77 -3.07 -1.58
N TRP A 199 24.49 -2.86 -2.86
CA TRP A 199 23.80 -3.86 -3.71
C TRP A 199 24.89 -4.64 -4.49
N PRO A 200 25.20 -5.89 -4.13
CA PRO A 200 25.97 -6.73 -5.02
C PRO A 200 25.08 -7.11 -6.22
N PHE A 201 25.47 -6.62 -7.39
CA PHE A 201 24.85 -6.93 -8.68
C PHE A 201 25.01 -8.41 -9.04
#